data_1ee277d5758b28c7f776fff707be4d81
#
_entry.id   1ee277d5758b28c7f776fff707be4d81
#
_cell.length_a   1.000
_cell.length_b   1.000
_cell.length_c   1.000
_cell.angle_alpha   90.00
_cell.angle_beta   90.00
_cell.angle_gamma   90.00
#
_symmetry.space_group_name_H-M   'P 1'
#
loop_
_entity.id
_entity.type
_entity.pdbx_description
1 polymer ?
#
loop_
_entity_poly.entity_id
_entity_poly.type
_entity_poly.pdbx_seq_one_letter_code
_entity_poly.pdbx_strand_id
1 'polypeptide(L)'
;MNDTILRKKKLRVTPFRKEVLKVFLKNDHAISMQDIENELGDFDRITLYRTIKSFINKGVIHEIVMPGDIRKMALCDQVCDHDSGLHDHNHIHFQCKKCEEVFCVEIDKIPEIKIPGFQIEEQEIQAKGICEKCSGS
;
A
#
# COMPACT_ATOMS: atom_id res chain seq x y z
N MET A 1 -4.27 -14.70 -11.37
CA MET A 1 -4.02 -13.29 -11.05
C MET A 1 -2.96 -13.11 -9.95
N ASN A 2 -3.11 -13.80 -8.82
CA ASN A 2 -2.11 -13.72 -7.74
C ASN A 2 -0.73 -14.18 -8.17
N ASP A 3 -0.67 -15.27 -8.95
CA ASP A 3 0.59 -15.81 -9.45
C ASP A 3 1.32 -14.81 -10.35
N THR A 4 0.55 -14.09 -11.18
CA THR A 4 1.11 -13.11 -12.09
C THR A 4 1.80 -11.97 -11.36
N ILE A 5 1.16 -11.47 -10.30
CA ILE A 5 1.72 -10.38 -9.49
C ILE A 5 3.03 -10.81 -8.84
N LEU A 6 3.05 -12.01 -8.24
CA LEU A 6 4.24 -12.52 -7.56
C LEU A 6 5.40 -12.73 -8.53
N ARG A 7 5.12 -13.32 -9.70
CA ARG A 7 6.15 -13.56 -10.72
C ARG A 7 6.71 -12.27 -11.28
N LYS A 8 5.85 -11.29 -11.50
CA LYS A 8 6.27 -9.97 -11.99
C LYS A 8 7.24 -9.29 -11.03
N LYS A 9 7.07 -9.52 -9.74
CA LYS A 9 7.93 -8.95 -8.71
C LYS A 9 9.07 -9.89 -8.33
N LYS A 10 9.30 -10.94 -9.11
CA LYS A 10 10.39 -11.90 -8.91
C LYS A 10 10.30 -12.64 -7.58
N LEU A 11 9.09 -12.89 -7.14
CA LEU A 11 8.82 -13.65 -5.94
C LEU A 11 8.35 -15.04 -6.29
N ARG A 12 8.85 -16.01 -5.52
CA ARG A 12 8.42 -17.39 -5.67
C ARG A 12 6.95 -17.51 -5.27
N VAL A 13 6.17 -18.23 -6.08
CA VAL A 13 4.76 -18.45 -5.81
C VAL A 13 4.64 -19.58 -4.79
N THR A 14 4.05 -19.28 -3.63
CA THR A 14 3.75 -20.26 -2.60
C THR A 14 2.29 -20.11 -2.19
N PRO A 15 1.66 -21.18 -1.66
CA PRO A 15 0.26 -21.08 -1.21
C PRO A 15 0.05 -19.97 -0.17
N PHE A 16 0.97 -19.83 0.77
CA PHE A 16 0.83 -18.82 1.81
C PHE A 16 0.95 -17.40 1.26
N ARG A 17 1.89 -17.17 0.34
CA ARG A 17 2.02 -15.86 -0.30
C ARG A 17 0.77 -15.49 -1.08
N LYS A 18 0.15 -16.47 -1.73
CA LYS A 18 -1.10 -16.25 -2.47
C LYS A 18 -2.24 -15.90 -1.52
N GLU A 19 -2.30 -16.53 -0.36
CA GLU A 19 -3.32 -16.21 0.63
C GLU A 19 -3.16 -14.79 1.18
N VAL A 20 -1.94 -14.39 1.50
CA VAL A 20 -1.65 -13.03 1.98
C VAL A 20 -2.02 -12.01 0.91
N LEU A 21 -1.62 -12.27 -0.33
CA LEU A 21 -1.94 -11.37 -1.44
C LEU A 21 -3.44 -11.24 -1.65
N LYS A 22 -4.18 -12.34 -1.46
CA LYS A 22 -5.63 -12.36 -1.59
C LYS A 22 -6.29 -11.43 -0.58
N VAL A 23 -5.74 -11.33 0.63
CA VAL A 23 -6.26 -10.42 1.66
C VAL A 23 -6.20 -8.98 1.15
N PHE A 24 -5.08 -8.60 0.52
CA PHE A 24 -4.93 -7.26 -0.04
C PHE A 24 -5.86 -7.02 -1.23
N LEU A 25 -6.00 -8.02 -2.11
CA LEU A 25 -6.86 -7.89 -3.29
C LEU A 25 -8.34 -7.77 -2.93
N LYS A 26 -8.73 -8.36 -1.81
CA LYS A 26 -10.09 -8.34 -1.34
C LYS A 26 -10.52 -6.97 -0.78
N ASN A 27 -9.57 -6.19 -0.30
CA ASN A 27 -9.84 -4.90 0.31
C ASN A 27 -9.52 -3.76 -0.65
N ASP A 28 -10.39 -2.77 -0.72
CA ASP A 28 -10.20 -1.60 -1.59
C ASP A 28 -9.54 -0.43 -0.88
N HIS A 29 -9.05 -0.68 0.34
CA HIS A 29 -8.38 0.33 1.15
C HIS A 29 -7.13 -0.29 1.77
N ALA A 30 -6.28 0.56 2.35
CA ALA A 30 -5.11 0.09 3.07
C ALA A 30 -5.55 -0.65 4.34
N ILE A 31 -4.81 -1.69 4.72
CA ILE A 31 -5.16 -2.53 5.86
C ILE A 31 -3.99 -2.61 6.84
N SER A 32 -4.32 -2.85 8.09
CA SER A 32 -3.32 -2.99 9.15
C SER A 32 -2.86 -4.45 9.25
N MET A 33 -1.76 -4.66 9.98
CA MET A 33 -1.28 -6.01 10.27
C MET A 33 -2.35 -6.81 11.01
N GLN A 34 -3.06 -6.14 11.92
CA GLN A 34 -4.15 -6.78 12.68
C GLN A 34 -5.26 -7.28 11.75
N ASP A 35 -5.60 -6.49 10.75
CA ASP A 35 -6.62 -6.88 9.77
C ASP A 35 -6.19 -8.13 9.01
N ILE A 36 -4.91 -8.21 8.64
CA ILE A 36 -4.37 -9.36 7.92
C ILE A 36 -4.44 -10.60 8.81
N GLU A 37 -4.03 -10.48 10.06
CA GLU A 37 -4.06 -11.58 11.01
C GLU A 37 -5.48 -12.10 11.21
N ASN A 38 -6.44 -11.20 11.33
CA ASN A 38 -7.84 -11.57 11.53
C ASN A 38 -8.42 -12.34 10.35
N GLU A 39 -8.01 -11.99 9.13
CA GLU A 39 -8.53 -12.65 7.93
C GLU A 39 -7.86 -13.98 7.63
N LEU A 40 -6.59 -14.14 8.00
CA LEU A 40 -5.87 -15.39 7.73
C LEU A 40 -6.31 -16.56 8.60
N GLY A 41 -6.76 -16.28 9.82
CA GLY A 41 -7.11 -17.35 10.76
C GLY A 41 -5.86 -18.00 11.31
N ASP A 42 -5.58 -19.25 10.90
CA ASP A 42 -4.37 -19.94 11.34
C ASP A 42 -3.18 -19.58 10.48
N PHE A 43 -2.11 -19.14 11.12
CA PHE A 43 -0.88 -18.79 10.44
C PHE A 43 0.30 -18.85 11.40
N ASP A 44 1.51 -18.99 10.81
CA ASP A 44 2.74 -18.88 11.57
C ASP A 44 3.17 -17.41 11.57
N ARG A 45 3.27 -16.82 12.74
CA ARG A 45 3.56 -15.37 12.89
C ARG A 45 4.88 -14.97 12.22
N ILE A 46 5.92 -15.78 12.41
CA ILE A 46 7.22 -15.49 11.81
C ILE A 46 7.13 -15.51 10.29
N THR A 47 6.44 -16.51 9.75
CA THR A 47 6.25 -16.64 8.30
C THR A 47 5.46 -15.46 7.74
N LEU A 48 4.42 -15.02 8.45
CA LEU A 48 3.62 -13.88 8.03
C LEU A 48 4.46 -12.61 7.96
N TYR A 49 5.20 -12.30 9.02
CA TYR A 49 6.02 -11.10 9.06
C TYR A 49 7.10 -11.12 7.98
N ARG A 50 7.72 -12.27 7.73
CA ARG A 50 8.71 -12.41 6.66
C ARG A 50 8.07 -12.20 5.29
N THR A 51 6.86 -12.71 5.10
CA THR A 51 6.12 -12.54 3.85
C THR A 51 5.80 -11.08 3.60
N ILE A 52 5.28 -10.38 4.62
CA ILE A 52 4.96 -8.96 4.52
C ILE A 52 6.22 -8.16 4.21
N LYS A 53 7.32 -8.44 4.89
CA LYS A 53 8.59 -7.75 4.66
C LYS A 53 9.10 -7.97 3.24
N SER A 54 8.99 -9.21 2.74
CA SER A 54 9.37 -9.51 1.35
C SER A 54 8.49 -8.75 0.35
N PHE A 55 7.20 -8.67 0.63
CA PHE A 55 6.28 -7.93 -0.22
C PHE A 55 6.62 -6.44 -0.27
N ILE A 56 6.98 -5.86 0.86
CA ILE A 56 7.40 -4.46 0.91
C ILE A 56 8.71 -4.27 0.13
N ASN A 57 9.69 -5.13 0.38
CA ASN A 57 11.00 -5.02 -0.27
C ASN A 57 10.92 -5.18 -1.79
N LYS A 58 10.02 -6.02 -2.26
CA LYS A 58 9.85 -6.28 -3.70
C LYS A 58 8.82 -5.38 -4.35
N GLY A 59 8.22 -4.47 -3.61
CA GLY A 59 7.27 -3.53 -4.17
C GLY A 59 5.90 -4.11 -4.49
N VAL A 60 5.54 -5.22 -3.88
CA VAL A 60 4.18 -5.77 -4.01
C VAL A 60 3.20 -4.91 -3.23
N ILE A 61 3.61 -4.51 -2.03
CA ILE A 61 2.82 -3.62 -1.17
C ILE A 61 3.73 -2.50 -0.67
N HIS A 62 3.12 -1.43 -0.19
CA HIS A 62 3.85 -0.36 0.46
C HIS A 62 3.20 0.00 1.78
N GLU A 63 4.00 0.51 2.70
CA GLU A 63 3.53 0.92 4.01
C GLU A 63 3.13 2.39 3.99
N ILE A 64 1.99 2.68 4.60
CA ILE A 64 1.46 4.03 4.70
C ILE A 64 1.44 4.39 6.18
N VAL A 65 2.14 5.47 6.54
CA VAL A 65 2.17 5.98 7.90
C VAL A 65 1.41 7.30 7.93
N MET A 66 0.30 7.33 8.65
CA MET A 66 -0.52 8.52 8.80
C MET A 66 -0.29 9.16 10.16
N PRO A 67 -0.65 10.45 10.33
CA PRO A 67 -0.52 11.11 11.64
C PRO A 67 -1.23 10.32 12.73
N GLY A 68 -0.63 10.29 13.93
CA GLY A 68 -1.14 9.49 15.03
C GLY A 68 -0.58 8.09 15.09
N ASP A 69 0.52 7.85 14.35
CA ASP A 69 1.22 6.55 14.29
C ASP A 69 0.33 5.43 13.75
N ILE A 70 -0.57 5.79 12.84
CA ILE A 70 -1.42 4.82 12.16
C ILE A 70 -0.62 4.21 11.02
N ARG A 71 -0.39 2.88 11.08
CA ARG A 71 0.37 2.15 10.06
C ARG A 71 -0.55 1.21 9.31
N LYS A 72 -0.63 1.41 8.02
CA LYS A 72 -1.43 0.58 7.12
C LYS A 72 -0.58 0.18 5.92
N MET A 73 -1.06 -0.81 5.20
CA MET A 73 -0.37 -1.30 4.00
C MET A 73 -1.36 -1.44 2.87
N ALA A 74 -0.88 -1.19 1.66
CA ALA A 74 -1.72 -1.28 0.46
C ALA A 74 -0.92 -1.87 -0.69
N LEU A 75 -1.63 -2.46 -1.64
CA LEU A 75 -1.00 -2.96 -2.86
C LEU A 75 -0.42 -1.79 -3.64
N CYS A 76 0.79 -1.97 -4.15
CA CYS A 76 1.35 -1.04 -5.11
C CYS A 76 0.62 -1.21 -6.43
N ASP A 77 0.35 -0.08 -7.08
CA ASP A 77 -0.15 -0.13 -8.44
C ASP A 77 0.88 -0.80 -9.34
N GLN A 78 0.41 -1.39 -10.44
CA GLN A 78 1.28 -2.09 -11.41
C GLN A 78 2.36 -1.17 -11.99
N VAL A 79 2.18 0.13 -11.89
CA VAL A 79 3.12 1.13 -12.39
C VAL A 79 4.31 1.33 -11.46
N CYS A 80 4.22 0.87 -10.23
CA CYS A 80 5.31 1.00 -9.26
C CYS A 80 6.43 0.02 -9.60
N ASP A 81 7.51 0.53 -10.17
CA ASP A 81 8.68 -0.27 -10.49
C ASP A 81 9.79 0.06 -9.50
N HIS A 82 9.84 -0.71 -8.43
CA HIS A 82 10.83 -0.53 -7.38
C HIS A 82 12.24 -0.94 -7.84
N ASP A 83 12.31 -1.77 -8.87
CA ASP A 83 13.60 -2.24 -9.40
C ASP A 83 14.35 -1.16 -10.16
N SER A 84 13.63 -0.19 -10.73
CA SER A 84 14.24 0.90 -11.48
C SER A 84 14.73 2.05 -10.61
N GLY A 85 14.36 2.05 -9.33
CA GLY A 85 14.68 3.16 -8.43
C GLY A 85 13.91 4.43 -8.73
N LEU A 86 13.06 4.40 -9.75
CA LEU A 86 12.23 5.52 -10.13
C LEU A 86 10.85 5.31 -9.54
N HIS A 87 10.66 5.83 -8.33
CA HIS A 87 9.36 5.80 -7.67
C HIS A 87 8.57 7.02 -8.12
N ASP A 88 7.95 6.89 -9.28
CA ASP A 88 7.05 7.92 -9.74
C ASP A 88 5.65 7.58 -9.21
N HIS A 89 5.52 7.69 -7.91
CA HIS A 89 4.27 7.38 -7.23
C HIS A 89 3.33 8.57 -7.34
N ASN A 90 2.51 8.56 -8.35
CA ASN A 90 1.49 9.60 -8.54
C ASN A 90 0.25 9.26 -7.74
N HIS A 91 0.41 9.05 -6.42
CA HIS A 91 -0.72 8.75 -5.59
C HIS A 91 -0.69 9.50 -4.27
N ILE A 92 -1.87 9.71 -3.73
CA ILE A 92 -2.10 10.41 -2.49
C ILE A 92 -2.57 9.40 -1.45
N HIS A 93 -2.03 9.50 -0.25
CA HIS A 93 -2.54 8.73 0.88
C HIS A 93 -3.67 9.53 1.52
N PHE A 94 -4.86 8.99 1.45
CA PHE A 94 -6.07 9.68 1.89
C PHE A 94 -6.71 8.96 3.07
N GLN A 95 -7.06 9.70 4.11
CA GLN A 95 -7.79 9.15 5.26
C GLN A 95 -9.18 9.78 5.31
N CYS A 96 -10.19 8.92 5.36
CA CYS A 96 -11.57 9.37 5.52
C CYS A 96 -11.84 9.67 6.99
N LYS A 97 -12.44 10.83 7.25
CA LYS A 97 -12.81 11.20 8.60
C LYS A 97 -14.05 10.49 9.12
N LYS A 98 -14.87 9.99 8.21
CA LYS A 98 -16.12 9.34 8.55
C LYS A 98 -15.98 7.85 8.81
N CYS A 99 -15.38 7.11 7.90
CA CYS A 99 -15.18 5.66 8.07
C CYS A 99 -13.80 5.31 8.61
N GLU A 100 -12.90 6.30 8.69
CA GLU A 100 -11.54 6.16 9.21
C GLU A 100 -10.62 5.26 8.37
N GLU A 101 -11.08 4.81 7.20
CA GLU A 101 -10.26 4.00 6.32
C GLU A 101 -9.20 4.85 5.62
N VAL A 102 -8.08 4.20 5.32
CA VAL A 102 -6.96 4.83 4.61
C VAL A 102 -6.91 4.27 3.21
N PHE A 103 -6.78 5.15 2.23
CA PHE A 103 -6.74 4.77 0.82
C PHE A 103 -5.46 5.26 0.16
N CYS A 104 -4.98 4.47 -0.79
CA CYS A 104 -3.93 4.90 -1.70
C CYS A 104 -4.63 5.26 -3.00
N VAL A 105 -4.72 6.55 -3.30
CA VAL A 105 -5.46 7.05 -4.46
C VAL A 105 -4.48 7.51 -5.52
N GLU A 106 -4.59 6.93 -6.72
CA GLU A 106 -3.75 7.33 -7.84
C GLU A 106 -4.28 8.60 -8.48
N ILE A 107 -3.37 9.52 -8.81
CA ILE A 107 -3.72 10.74 -9.51
C ILE A 107 -2.82 10.90 -10.73
N ASP A 108 -3.32 11.62 -11.74
CA ASP A 108 -2.60 11.78 -13.01
C ASP A 108 -1.33 12.58 -12.86
N LYS A 109 -1.32 13.58 -12.00
CA LYS A 109 -0.18 14.46 -11.85
C LYS A 109 -0.05 14.94 -10.40
N ILE A 110 1.13 14.70 -9.83
CA ILE A 110 1.45 15.21 -8.50
C ILE A 110 1.94 16.66 -8.62
N PRO A 111 1.40 17.57 -7.78
CA PRO A 111 1.89 18.95 -7.77
C PRO A 111 3.38 19.00 -7.44
N GLU A 112 4.13 19.75 -8.24
CA GLU A 112 5.55 19.94 -7.97
C GLU A 112 5.73 21.05 -6.93
N ILE A 113 6.38 20.71 -5.84
CA ILE A 113 6.65 21.66 -4.76
C ILE A 113 8.11 22.10 -4.87
N LYS A 114 8.32 23.40 -4.96
CA LYS A 114 9.67 23.97 -5.02
C LYS A 114 9.94 24.80 -3.78
N ILE A 115 11.06 24.51 -3.14
CA ILE A 115 11.54 25.28 -2.00
C ILE A 115 12.87 25.90 -2.38
N PRO A 116 12.98 27.23 -2.41
CA PRO A 116 14.23 27.88 -2.82
C PRO A 116 15.43 27.41 -2.02
N GLY A 117 16.47 26.98 -2.70
CA GLY A 117 17.70 26.52 -2.06
C GLY A 117 17.70 25.08 -1.62
N PHE A 118 16.59 24.37 -1.80
CA PHE A 118 16.48 22.96 -1.42
C PHE A 118 16.30 22.07 -2.63
N GLN A 119 16.86 20.88 -2.57
CA GLN A 119 16.63 19.84 -3.55
C GLN A 119 15.68 18.81 -2.96
N ILE A 120 14.48 18.72 -3.51
CA ILE A 120 13.49 17.74 -3.03
C ILE A 120 13.67 16.46 -3.84
N GLU A 121 14.10 15.39 -3.16
CA GLU A 121 14.29 14.09 -3.80
C GLU A 121 13.02 13.25 -3.74
N GLU A 122 12.26 13.40 -2.66
CA GLU A 122 11.01 12.67 -2.48
C GLU A 122 9.98 13.59 -1.88
N GLN A 123 8.73 13.38 -2.26
CA GLN A 123 7.62 14.06 -1.61
C GLN A 123 6.47 13.09 -1.46
N GLU A 124 5.75 13.24 -0.37
CA GLU A 124 4.61 12.41 -0.05
C GLU A 124 3.44 13.33 0.24
N ILE A 125 2.28 13.00 -0.31
CA ILE A 125 1.09 13.81 -0.11
C ILE A 125 0.09 13.00 0.71
N GLN A 126 -0.35 13.58 1.80
CA GLN A 126 -1.37 13.01 2.67
C GLN A 126 -2.54 13.97 2.73
N ALA A 127 -3.75 13.44 2.57
CA ALA A 127 -4.96 14.23 2.60
C ALA A 127 -5.99 13.60 3.53
N LYS A 128 -6.84 14.42 4.09
CA LYS A 128 -7.94 13.97 4.94
C LYS A 128 -9.23 14.61 4.45
N GLY A 129 -10.31 13.87 4.57
CA GLY A 129 -11.62 14.37 4.13
C GLY A 129 -12.65 13.28 4.19
N ILE A 130 -13.52 13.26 3.20
CA ILE A 130 -14.59 12.25 3.10
C ILE A 130 -14.34 11.43 1.86
N CYS A 131 -14.29 10.10 2.00
CA CYS A 131 -14.02 9.22 0.88
C CYS A 131 -15.23 9.15 -0.07
N GLU A 132 -15.00 8.54 -1.23
CA GLU A 132 -16.02 8.42 -2.27
C GLU A 132 -17.28 7.73 -1.76
N LYS A 133 -17.12 6.65 -1.02
CA LYS A 133 -18.29 5.92 -0.49
C LYS A 133 -19.07 6.73 0.52
N CYS A 134 -18.38 7.46 1.39
CA CYS A 134 -19.05 8.26 2.42
C CYS A 134 -19.64 9.54 1.86
N SER A 135 -19.04 10.11 0.83
CA SER A 135 -19.54 11.34 0.22
C SER A 135 -20.75 11.09 -0.70
N GLY A 136 -20.91 9.87 -1.17
CA GLY A 136 -22.01 9.51 -2.05
C GLY A 136 -23.30 9.10 -1.33
N SER A 137 -23.28 9.10 0.00
CA SER A 137 -24.46 8.68 0.78
C SER A 137 -25.24 9.85 1.34
#